data_b3e95f69fd739f5a4b24a2fab969f840
#
_entry.id   b3e95f69fd739f5a4b24a2fab969f840
#
_cell.length_a   1.000
_cell.length_b   1.000
_cell.length_c   1.000
_cell.angle_alpha   90.00
_cell.angle_beta   90.00
_cell.angle_gamma   90.00
#
_symmetry.space_group_name_H-M   'P 1'
#
loop_
_entity.id
_entity.type
_entity.pdbx_description
1 polymer ?
#
loop_
_entity_poly.entity_id
_entity_poly.type
_entity_poly.pdbx_seq_one_letter_code
_entity_poly.pdbx_strand_id
1 'polypeptide(L)'
;MTCSLLVRRLRKILLVMTLKVFILLVAFTSVSAMSYSQEQKMDVVFRDEMLENVLEYLKANTDYEFVYRRESLGNSKVKNVELKDVTLKQILDQVLCQNGFGYEIVDKIVIVRKLVMSQQIGRAHV
;
A
#
# COMPACT_ATOMS: atom_id res chain seq x y z
N MET A 1 58.42 -14.54 24.17
CA MET A 1 57.24 -15.19 24.71
C MET A 1 56.07 -14.24 24.90
N THR A 2 56.33 -13.00 25.20
CA THR A 2 55.29 -11.98 25.33
C THR A 2 54.54 -11.69 24.02
N CYS A 3 55.23 -11.84 22.88
CA CYS A 3 54.61 -11.60 21.58
C CYS A 3 53.50 -12.56 21.21
N SER A 4 53.58 -13.82 21.63
CA SER A 4 52.55 -14.82 21.34
C SER A 4 51.25 -14.57 22.11
N LEU A 5 51.37 -14.10 23.35
CA LEU A 5 50.22 -13.72 24.16
C LEU A 5 49.56 -12.46 23.63
N LEU A 6 50.34 -11.48 23.22
CA LEU A 6 49.82 -10.29 22.59
C LEU A 6 49.09 -10.58 21.28
N VAL A 7 49.64 -11.45 20.46
CA VAL A 7 49.00 -11.87 19.21
C VAL A 7 47.68 -12.59 19.46
N ARG A 8 47.62 -13.43 20.48
CA ARG A 8 46.39 -14.10 20.85
C ARG A 8 45.33 -13.14 21.35
N ARG A 9 45.73 -12.16 22.15
CA ARG A 9 44.80 -11.12 22.62
C ARG A 9 44.31 -10.25 21.47
N LEU A 10 45.21 -9.86 20.60
CA LEU A 10 44.86 -9.09 19.40
C LEU A 10 43.89 -9.86 18.48
N ARG A 11 44.12 -11.15 18.30
CA ARG A 11 43.19 -12.01 17.55
C ARG A 11 41.80 -12.02 18.18
N LYS A 12 41.73 -12.18 19.49
CA LYS A 12 40.44 -12.18 20.17
C LYS A 12 39.71 -10.85 20.01
N ILE A 13 40.43 -9.76 20.17
CA ILE A 13 39.85 -8.43 20.00
C ILE A 13 39.35 -8.22 18.55
N LEU A 14 40.14 -8.62 17.55
CA LEU A 14 39.75 -8.55 16.15
C LEU A 14 38.52 -9.40 15.83
N LEU A 15 38.46 -10.62 16.39
CA LEU A 15 37.31 -11.51 16.22
C LEU A 15 36.04 -10.92 16.83
N VAL A 16 36.15 -10.35 18.03
CA VAL A 16 35.01 -9.73 18.69
C VAL A 16 34.54 -8.49 17.92
N MET A 17 35.48 -7.69 17.44
CA MET A 17 35.14 -6.51 16.66
C MET A 17 34.48 -6.87 15.32
N THR A 18 35.02 -7.85 14.60
CA THR A 18 34.40 -8.33 13.37
C THR A 18 33.03 -8.91 13.60
N LEU A 19 32.86 -9.65 14.69
CA LEU A 19 31.57 -10.20 15.04
C LEU A 19 30.55 -9.10 15.35
N LYS A 20 30.96 -8.06 16.09
CA LYS A 20 30.08 -6.92 16.37
C LYS A 20 29.67 -6.17 15.09
N VAL A 21 30.63 -5.92 14.22
CA VAL A 21 30.35 -5.27 12.93
C VAL A 21 29.44 -6.12 12.08
N PHE A 22 29.63 -7.42 12.08
CA PHE A 22 28.78 -8.36 11.35
C PHE A 22 27.34 -8.34 11.85
N ILE A 23 27.16 -8.36 13.18
CA ILE A 23 25.83 -8.28 13.80
C ILE A 23 25.16 -6.96 13.45
N LEU A 24 25.89 -5.85 13.50
CA LEU A 24 25.38 -4.55 13.11
C LEU A 24 24.93 -4.52 11.65
N LEU A 25 25.73 -5.07 10.75
CA LEU A 25 25.39 -5.16 9.34
C LEU A 25 24.11 -5.97 9.09
N VAL A 26 23.99 -7.10 9.77
CA VAL A 26 22.80 -7.94 9.67
C VAL A 26 21.57 -7.21 10.21
N ALA A 27 21.73 -6.48 11.31
CA ALA A 27 20.62 -5.70 11.88
C ALA A 27 20.15 -4.60 10.92
N PHE A 28 21.09 -3.95 10.23
CA PHE A 28 20.73 -2.92 9.26
C PHE A 28 19.99 -3.48 8.04
N THR A 29 20.35 -4.67 7.59
CA THR A 29 19.66 -5.28 6.46
C THR A 29 18.25 -5.75 6.80
N SER A 30 17.99 -6.04 8.06
CA SER A 30 16.66 -6.50 8.48
C SER A 30 15.59 -5.40 8.43
N VAL A 31 15.99 -4.13 8.54
CA VAL A 31 15.03 -3.02 8.58
C VAL A 31 14.48 -2.69 7.20
N SER A 32 15.24 -2.97 6.15
CA SER A 32 14.80 -2.61 4.80
C SER A 32 13.73 -3.52 4.23
N ALA A 33 13.58 -4.70 4.76
CA ALA A 33 12.65 -5.70 4.20
C ALA A 33 11.21 -5.50 4.65
N MET A 34 10.97 -4.67 5.65
CA MET A 34 9.64 -4.55 6.25
C MET A 34 8.73 -3.53 5.59
N SER A 35 9.25 -2.66 4.73
CA SER A 35 8.43 -1.58 4.20
C SER A 35 7.69 -1.92 2.91
N TYR A 36 7.92 -3.08 2.32
CA TYR A 36 7.39 -3.40 1.00
C TYR A 36 6.18 -4.30 0.96
N SER A 37 5.86 -5.02 2.02
CA SER A 37 4.91 -6.12 1.87
C SER A 37 3.66 -6.01 2.71
N GLN A 38 3.47 -4.92 3.43
CA GLN A 38 2.27 -4.82 4.27
C GLN A 38 1.24 -3.91 3.65
N GLU A 39 0.55 -4.44 2.65
CA GLU A 39 -0.73 -3.87 2.31
C GLU A 39 -1.68 -4.19 3.48
N GLN A 40 -2.22 -3.14 4.04
CA GLN A 40 -3.16 -3.28 5.14
C GLN A 40 -4.42 -3.97 4.65
N LYS A 41 -4.73 -5.09 5.26
CA LYS A 41 -5.96 -5.81 4.95
C LYS A 41 -7.06 -5.40 5.92
N MET A 42 -8.26 -5.33 5.41
CA MET A 42 -9.41 -4.91 6.20
C MET A 42 -10.66 -5.64 5.78
N ASP A 43 -11.61 -5.66 6.67
CA ASP A 43 -12.94 -6.17 6.39
C ASP A 43 -13.86 -4.98 6.16
N VAL A 44 -14.63 -5.01 5.09
CA VAL A 44 -15.58 -3.95 4.79
C VAL A 44 -16.93 -4.52 4.44
N VAL A 45 -17.97 -3.83 4.87
CA VAL A 45 -19.35 -4.14 4.50
C VAL A 45 -20.02 -2.84 4.13
N PHE A 46 -20.45 -2.74 2.89
CA PHE A 46 -21.22 -1.61 2.41
C PHE A 46 -22.57 -2.10 1.92
N ARG A 47 -23.63 -1.50 2.44
CA ARG A 47 -24.98 -1.84 2.04
C ARG A 47 -25.66 -0.59 1.54
N ASP A 48 -25.83 -0.50 0.24
CA ASP A 48 -26.55 0.58 -0.42
C ASP A 48 -26.05 1.96 0.04
N GLU A 49 -24.74 2.07 0.14
CA GLU A 49 -24.05 3.31 0.54
C GLU A 49 -23.73 4.16 -0.67
N MET A 50 -23.73 5.47 -0.48
CA MET A 50 -23.24 6.37 -1.51
C MET A 50 -21.74 6.20 -1.71
N LEU A 51 -21.29 6.23 -2.96
CA LEU A 51 -19.88 6.07 -3.27
C LEU A 51 -19.01 7.09 -2.55
N GLU A 52 -19.49 8.31 -2.42
CA GLU A 52 -18.78 9.34 -1.66
C GLU A 52 -18.52 8.92 -0.21
N ASN A 53 -19.54 8.36 0.45
CA ASN A 53 -19.42 7.88 1.82
C ASN A 53 -18.43 6.72 1.93
N VAL A 54 -18.41 5.85 0.94
CA VAL A 54 -17.47 4.73 0.89
C VAL A 54 -16.04 5.24 0.80
N LEU A 55 -15.79 6.23 -0.05
CA LEU A 55 -14.46 6.81 -0.19
C LEU A 55 -14.02 7.54 1.08
N GLU A 56 -14.93 8.24 1.75
CA GLU A 56 -14.64 8.87 3.04
C GLU A 56 -14.31 7.84 4.11
N TYR A 57 -15.05 6.74 4.13
CA TYR A 57 -14.78 5.64 5.06
C TYR A 57 -13.37 5.08 4.85
N LEU A 58 -13.01 4.84 3.60
CA LEU A 58 -11.70 4.32 3.27
C LEU A 58 -10.60 5.32 3.63
N LYS A 59 -10.83 6.60 3.41
CA LYS A 59 -9.89 7.65 3.80
C LYS A 59 -9.66 7.67 5.31
N ALA A 60 -10.72 7.50 6.08
CA ALA A 60 -10.63 7.52 7.54
C ALA A 60 -9.92 6.28 8.10
N ASN A 61 -10.01 5.16 7.43
CA ASN A 61 -9.48 3.88 7.91
C ASN A 61 -8.16 3.48 7.26
N THR A 62 -7.63 4.28 6.35
CA THR A 62 -6.35 4.03 5.69
C THR A 62 -5.51 5.29 5.71
N ASP A 63 -4.23 5.14 5.38
CA ASP A 63 -3.32 6.29 5.26
C ASP A 63 -3.38 6.95 3.88
N TYR A 64 -4.31 6.54 3.04
CA TYR A 64 -4.43 7.04 1.68
C TYR A 64 -5.29 8.28 1.63
N GLU A 65 -4.90 9.22 0.78
CA GLU A 65 -5.71 10.37 0.41
C GLU A 65 -6.49 10.04 -0.85
N PHE A 66 -7.73 10.49 -0.93
CA PHE A 66 -8.58 10.25 -2.10
C PHE A 66 -8.89 11.58 -2.77
N VAL A 67 -8.61 11.65 -4.07
CA VAL A 67 -8.90 12.82 -4.91
C VAL A 67 -9.98 12.43 -5.91
N TYR A 68 -11.10 13.10 -5.84
CA TYR A 68 -12.22 12.85 -6.73
C TYR A 68 -13.07 14.11 -6.87
N ARG A 69 -13.84 14.17 -7.96
CA ARG A 69 -14.81 15.24 -8.14
C ARG A 69 -16.17 14.74 -7.64
N ARG A 70 -16.77 15.49 -6.72
CA ARG A 70 -18.09 15.14 -6.21
C ARG A 70 -19.13 15.09 -7.31
N GLU A 71 -19.01 15.96 -8.28
CA GLU A 71 -19.91 16.01 -9.45
C GLU A 71 -19.83 14.72 -10.25
N SER A 72 -18.64 14.15 -10.38
CA SER A 72 -18.44 12.89 -11.09
C SER A 72 -19.06 11.72 -10.37
N LEU A 73 -19.03 11.73 -9.04
CA LEU A 73 -19.64 10.67 -8.25
C LEU A 73 -21.17 10.70 -8.35
N GLY A 74 -21.73 11.91 -8.37
CA GLY A 74 -23.17 12.09 -8.50
C GLY A 74 -23.95 11.28 -7.46
N ASN A 75 -24.93 10.52 -7.93
CA ASN A 75 -25.76 9.66 -7.08
C ASN A 75 -25.31 8.20 -7.12
N SER A 76 -24.06 7.96 -7.48
CA SER A 76 -23.53 6.60 -7.54
C SER A 76 -23.57 5.94 -6.18
N LYS A 77 -24.10 4.74 -6.13
CA LYS A 77 -24.22 3.96 -4.90
C LYS A 77 -23.49 2.64 -5.05
N VAL A 78 -22.93 2.19 -3.95
CA VAL A 78 -22.34 0.88 -3.84
C VAL A 78 -23.41 -0.09 -3.35
N LYS A 79 -23.71 -1.07 -4.15
CA LYS A 79 -24.65 -2.13 -3.76
C LYS A 79 -24.00 -3.00 -2.70
N ASN A 80 -24.74 -3.98 -2.20
CA ASN A 80 -24.26 -4.84 -1.14
C ASN A 80 -22.88 -5.43 -1.48
N VAL A 81 -21.87 -4.96 -0.77
CA VAL A 81 -20.49 -5.44 -0.91
C VAL A 81 -20.02 -5.87 0.47
N GLU A 82 -19.63 -7.11 0.58
CA GLU A 82 -19.06 -7.67 1.80
C GLU A 82 -17.72 -8.30 1.42
N LEU A 83 -16.64 -7.73 1.93
CA LEU A 83 -15.29 -8.20 1.65
C LEU A 83 -14.55 -8.40 2.96
N LYS A 84 -13.90 -9.54 3.10
CA LYS A 84 -13.12 -9.88 4.29
C LYS A 84 -11.68 -10.13 3.90
N ASP A 85 -10.78 -9.61 4.73
CA ASP A 85 -9.34 -9.79 4.59
C ASP A 85 -8.84 -9.37 3.20
N VAL A 86 -9.27 -8.19 2.78
CA VAL A 86 -8.92 -7.63 1.46
C VAL A 86 -8.07 -6.38 1.60
N THR A 87 -7.28 -6.11 0.58
CA THR A 87 -6.48 -4.89 0.50
C THR A 87 -7.32 -3.73 -0.02
N LEU A 88 -6.83 -2.51 0.19
CA LEU A 88 -7.49 -1.31 -0.34
C LEU A 88 -7.69 -1.40 -1.86
N LYS A 89 -6.69 -1.90 -2.56
CA LYS A 89 -6.76 -2.04 -4.00
C LYS A 89 -7.90 -2.96 -4.44
N GLN A 90 -8.07 -4.07 -3.74
CA GLN A 90 -9.17 -5.01 -4.01
C GLN A 90 -10.52 -4.37 -3.74
N ILE A 91 -10.64 -3.59 -2.68
CA ILE A 91 -11.86 -2.86 -2.37
C ILE A 91 -12.19 -1.86 -3.47
N LEU A 92 -11.19 -1.09 -3.90
CA LEU A 92 -11.37 -0.10 -4.97
C LEU A 92 -11.76 -0.76 -6.28
N ASP A 93 -11.13 -1.85 -6.63
CA ASP A 93 -11.48 -2.60 -7.84
C ASP A 93 -12.95 -3.04 -7.81
N GLN A 94 -13.39 -3.55 -6.67
CA GLN A 94 -14.76 -4.03 -6.54
C GLN A 94 -15.78 -2.90 -6.56
N VAL A 95 -15.52 -1.85 -5.81
CA VAL A 95 -16.46 -0.75 -5.60
C VAL A 95 -16.51 0.17 -6.82
N LEU A 96 -15.36 0.56 -7.35
CA LEU A 96 -15.29 1.51 -8.45
C LEU A 96 -15.67 0.89 -9.79
N CYS A 97 -15.29 -0.35 -10.04
CA CYS A 97 -15.64 -1.01 -11.29
C CYS A 97 -17.14 -1.18 -11.46
N GLN A 98 -17.87 -1.42 -10.38
CA GLN A 98 -19.32 -1.56 -10.44
C GLN A 98 -20.01 -0.29 -10.93
N ASN A 99 -19.42 0.86 -10.66
CA ASN A 99 -20.02 2.16 -10.96
C ASN A 99 -19.39 2.84 -12.18
N GLY A 100 -18.52 2.15 -12.88
CA GLY A 100 -17.88 2.70 -14.07
C GLY A 100 -16.80 3.73 -13.76
N PHE A 101 -16.13 3.60 -12.62
CA PHE A 101 -15.02 4.47 -12.25
C PHE A 101 -13.71 3.71 -12.33
N GLY A 102 -12.66 4.44 -12.71
CA GLY A 102 -11.30 3.95 -12.62
C GLY A 102 -10.53 4.72 -11.54
N TYR A 103 -9.39 4.21 -11.17
CA TYR A 103 -8.54 4.86 -10.19
C TYR A 103 -7.07 4.67 -10.54
N GLU A 104 -6.26 5.57 -10.03
CA GLU A 104 -4.81 5.49 -10.14
C GLU A 104 -4.22 5.80 -8.77
N ILE A 105 -3.26 4.98 -8.34
CA ILE A 105 -2.59 5.19 -7.06
C ILE A 105 -1.20 5.72 -7.34
N VAL A 106 -0.91 6.92 -6.82
CA VAL A 106 0.41 7.54 -6.89
C VAL A 106 0.84 7.82 -5.47
N ASP A 107 1.89 7.14 -5.02
CA ASP A 107 2.33 7.16 -3.63
C ASP A 107 1.18 6.73 -2.70
N LYS A 108 0.66 7.65 -1.90
CA LYS A 108 -0.49 7.38 -1.04
C LYS A 108 -1.71 8.19 -1.46
N ILE A 109 -1.77 8.58 -2.71
CA ILE A 109 -2.89 9.35 -3.25
C ILE A 109 -3.63 8.49 -4.27
N VAL A 110 -4.90 8.30 -4.04
CA VAL A 110 -5.79 7.59 -4.95
C VAL A 110 -6.60 8.61 -5.73
N ILE A 111 -6.40 8.62 -7.03
CA ILE A 111 -7.12 9.52 -7.93
C ILE A 111 -8.24 8.74 -8.58
N VAL A 112 -9.48 9.13 -8.29
CA VAL A 112 -10.67 8.48 -8.82
C VAL A 112 -11.18 9.24 -10.02
N ARG A 113 -11.40 8.56 -11.13
CA ARG A 113 -11.88 9.15 -12.37
C ARG A 113 -13.07 8.36 -12.89
N LYS A 114 -14.02 9.07 -13.45
CA LYS A 114 -15.12 8.42 -14.13
C LYS A 114 -14.66 7.92 -15.49
N LEU A 115 -14.90 6.65 -15.77
CA LEU A 115 -14.61 6.07 -17.07
C LEU A 115 -15.70 6.49 -18.04
N VAL A 116 -15.31 7.18 -19.10
CA VAL A 116 -16.24 7.64 -20.12
C VAL A 116 -16.16 6.71 -21.31
N MET A 117 -17.17 5.89 -21.48
CA MET A 117 -17.21 4.90 -22.55
C MET A 117 -17.18 5.55 -23.94
N SER A 118 -17.78 6.72 -24.08
CA SER A 118 -17.80 7.45 -25.34
C SER A 118 -16.38 7.82 -25.80
N GLN A 119 -15.47 8.10 -24.89
CA GLN A 119 -14.09 8.40 -25.25
C GLN A 119 -13.38 7.17 -25.79
N GLN A 120 -13.68 6.01 -25.25
CA GLN A 120 -13.10 4.77 -25.75
C GLN A 120 -13.55 4.48 -27.16
N ILE A 121 -14.81 4.72 -27.45
CA ILE A 121 -15.35 4.57 -28.78
C ILE A 121 -14.70 5.58 -29.71
N GLY A 122 -14.59 6.83 -29.29
CA GLY A 122 -13.96 7.87 -30.09
C GLY A 122 -12.50 7.59 -30.44
N ARG A 123 -11.80 6.83 -29.60
CA ARG A 123 -10.41 6.49 -29.84
C ARG A 123 -10.21 5.22 -30.65
N ALA A 124 -11.24 4.42 -30.76
CA ALA A 124 -11.16 3.16 -31.47
C ALA A 124 -10.86 3.33 -32.96
N HIS A 125 -11.21 4.47 -33.52
CA HIS A 125 -10.98 4.73 -34.92
C HIS A 125 -9.72 5.55 -35.22
N VAL A 126 -8.94 5.79 -34.22
CA VAL A 126 -7.68 6.50 -34.41
C VAL A 126 -6.57 5.57 -34.87
#